data_b27d91702c7525f87b8fefb69059c475
#
_entry.id   b27d91702c7525f87b8fefb69059c475
#
_cell.length_a   1.000
_cell.length_b   1.000
_cell.length_c   1.000
_cell.angle_alpha   90.00
_cell.angle_beta   90.00
_cell.angle_gamma   90.00
#
_symmetry.space_group_name_H-M   'P 1'
#
loop_
_entity.id
_entity.type
_entity.pdbx_description
1 polymer ?
#
loop_
_entity_poly.entity_id
_entity_poly.type
_entity_poly.pdbx_seq_one_letter_code
_entity_poly.pdbx_strand_id
1 'polypeptide(L)'
;MNKFLLFFMSVLVCATAKALDFTVDGVNYQLISSEEQTCKVVSGNYSGAVVIPATVNYGGRDLKVIEMADQTLCNTYDVTSVVLGSNLKKIGKNCLVNLKIETLTIPGSVTEIGDYSLSLSKLKKLVIEPSGEEDNPTAISIGIFEETVNYTKYKRPITQRLKSLESLELYRDLSCNKSGLFQELPLQSVIIGGDAAVKSEMFYECVNLHSLEFTDDATFGHFGRGIGSEAFYHCPLEGEITFPAAIQGFGDRCFSGNHFSAIHFENTTGFSIGAGAFSRSENITSLIIPEAVTMIGRNAFSSCKNLKNLRIETNGELKEAALCGNDYDVVTFTANCTQNMIAASLAGEISSGNTIVDFSPAKIKDLHVNAPVPPKQFVDFHGKTWGFTEDQYVLTTLYVPAGSLEAYKSAEVWKNFWNIKADPSAGIEDVEADAEAEEGPVKWYNLNGQLIDNPTTKGIYIKHVNNKSTKVIVP
;
A
#
# COMPACT_ATOMS: atom_id res chain seq x y z
N MET A 1 -69.28 52.67 -8.59
CA MET A 1 -68.20 52.59 -7.65
C MET A 1 -67.14 51.69 -8.25
N ASN A 2 -66.19 52.30 -8.95
CA ASN A 2 -65.07 51.57 -9.61
C ASN A 2 -63.88 51.61 -8.71
N LYS A 3 -63.40 50.41 -8.33
CA LYS A 3 -62.12 50.26 -7.68
C LYS A 3 -61.03 50.05 -8.74
N PHE A 4 -60.19 51.07 -8.94
CA PHE A 4 -58.95 50.96 -9.70
C PHE A 4 -57.94 50.16 -8.88
N LEU A 5 -57.52 48.98 -9.38
CA LEU A 5 -56.45 48.17 -8.87
C LEU A 5 -55.18 48.64 -9.58
N LEU A 6 -54.31 49.38 -8.86
CA LEU A 6 -52.98 49.73 -9.35
C LEU A 6 -52.09 48.50 -9.19
N PHE A 7 -51.68 47.92 -10.32
CA PHE A 7 -50.68 46.88 -10.44
C PHE A 7 -49.29 47.56 -10.48
N PHE A 8 -48.55 47.55 -9.36
CA PHE A 8 -47.14 47.93 -9.35
C PHE A 8 -46.31 46.79 -9.96
N MET A 9 -45.95 46.96 -11.21
CA MET A 9 -44.99 46.10 -11.88
C MET A 9 -43.58 46.53 -11.43
N SER A 10 -43.03 45.86 -10.39
CA SER A 10 -41.66 46.03 -10.03
C SER A 10 -40.79 45.40 -11.13
N VAL A 11 -40.24 46.22 -11.99
CA VAL A 11 -39.19 45.82 -12.92
C VAL A 11 -37.95 45.60 -12.09
N LEU A 12 -37.66 44.32 -11.79
CA LEU A 12 -36.39 43.91 -11.22
C LEU A 12 -35.33 44.11 -12.31
N VAL A 13 -34.68 45.28 -12.35
CA VAL A 13 -33.47 45.50 -13.13
C VAL A 13 -32.38 44.65 -12.49
N CYS A 14 -32.19 43.45 -12.99
CA CYS A 14 -31.02 42.68 -12.69
C CYS A 14 -29.80 43.38 -13.34
N ALA A 15 -29.27 44.40 -12.68
CA ALA A 15 -28.01 44.96 -13.05
C ALA A 15 -26.98 43.81 -12.85
N THR A 16 -26.46 43.28 -13.93
CA THR A 16 -25.28 42.43 -13.91
C THR A 16 -24.15 43.28 -13.33
N ALA A 17 -23.99 43.25 -12.01
CA ALA A 17 -22.86 43.91 -11.36
C ALA A 17 -21.60 43.30 -11.96
N LYS A 18 -20.84 44.09 -12.69
CA LYS A 18 -19.52 43.69 -13.20
C LYS A 18 -18.69 43.37 -11.96
N ALA A 19 -18.15 42.15 -11.90
CA ALA A 19 -17.28 41.76 -10.80
C ALA A 19 -16.12 42.77 -10.67
N LEU A 20 -15.80 43.15 -9.45
CA LEU A 20 -14.72 44.09 -9.19
C LEU A 20 -13.36 43.42 -9.45
N ASP A 21 -12.64 43.92 -10.45
CA ASP A 21 -11.27 43.52 -10.78
C ASP A 21 -10.26 44.45 -10.11
N PHE A 22 -9.19 43.95 -9.55
CA PHE A 22 -8.13 44.73 -8.92
C PHE A 22 -6.78 44.01 -9.02
N THR A 23 -5.69 44.73 -8.80
CA THR A 23 -4.31 44.20 -8.84
C THR A 23 -3.59 44.57 -7.55
N VAL A 24 -2.93 43.57 -6.94
CA VAL A 24 -2.04 43.78 -5.78
C VAL A 24 -0.78 42.97 -6.01
N ASP A 25 0.38 43.56 -5.78
CA ASP A 25 1.68 42.92 -5.90
C ASP A 25 1.90 42.16 -7.24
N GLY A 26 1.36 42.76 -8.32
CA GLY A 26 1.45 42.20 -9.68
C GLY A 26 0.53 41.01 -9.97
N VAL A 27 -0.31 40.62 -9.03
CA VAL A 27 -1.32 39.56 -9.20
C VAL A 27 -2.69 40.20 -9.40
N ASN A 28 -3.42 39.69 -10.40
CA ASN A 28 -4.77 40.16 -10.74
C ASN A 28 -5.82 39.33 -10.00
N TYR A 29 -6.75 40.04 -9.40
CA TYR A 29 -7.83 39.45 -8.60
C TYR A 29 -9.19 39.88 -9.10
N GLN A 30 -10.19 39.07 -8.83
CA GLN A 30 -11.61 39.40 -9.00
C GLN A 30 -12.37 39.08 -7.72
N LEU A 31 -13.16 40.03 -7.24
CA LEU A 31 -14.01 39.84 -6.05
C LEU A 31 -15.06 38.75 -6.34
N ILE A 32 -15.20 37.78 -5.43
CA ILE A 32 -16.24 36.76 -5.45
C ILE A 32 -17.40 37.23 -4.58
N SER A 33 -17.13 37.52 -3.31
CA SER A 33 -18.14 37.97 -2.34
C SER A 33 -17.57 39.07 -1.43
N SER A 34 -18.28 40.18 -1.36
CA SER A 34 -17.96 41.28 -0.44
C SER A 34 -18.41 40.96 1.00
N GLU A 35 -19.42 40.12 1.16
CA GLU A 35 -19.97 39.68 2.45
C GLU A 35 -19.02 38.69 3.12
N GLU A 36 -18.60 37.66 2.37
CA GLU A 36 -17.66 36.64 2.83
C GLU A 36 -16.20 37.08 2.75
N GLN A 37 -15.93 38.25 2.18
CA GLN A 37 -14.60 38.80 1.95
C GLN A 37 -13.71 37.79 1.18
N THR A 38 -14.18 37.33 0.00
CA THR A 38 -13.47 36.34 -0.81
C THR A 38 -13.18 36.87 -2.21
N CYS A 39 -12.04 36.46 -2.77
CA CYS A 39 -11.63 36.76 -4.13
C CYS A 39 -10.97 35.55 -4.79
N LYS A 40 -10.81 35.65 -6.12
CA LYS A 40 -10.06 34.69 -6.94
C LYS A 40 -8.97 35.37 -7.73
N VAL A 41 -7.92 34.62 -8.02
CA VAL A 41 -6.89 35.03 -8.97
C VAL A 41 -7.39 34.81 -10.38
N VAL A 42 -7.17 35.79 -11.26
CA VAL A 42 -7.57 35.73 -12.68
C VAL A 42 -6.34 35.84 -13.58
N SER A 43 -6.49 35.60 -14.88
CA SER A 43 -5.40 35.66 -15.84
C SER A 43 -4.72 37.04 -15.91
N GLY A 44 -3.43 37.01 -16.22
CA GLY A 44 -2.61 38.22 -16.36
C GLY A 44 -1.28 37.92 -17.03
N ASN A 45 -0.46 38.97 -17.21
CA ASN A 45 0.90 38.84 -17.74
C ASN A 45 1.87 38.50 -16.59
N TYR A 46 1.86 37.24 -16.16
CA TYR A 46 2.70 36.79 -15.05
C TYR A 46 4.09 36.37 -15.52
N SER A 47 5.11 36.70 -14.71
CA SER A 47 6.52 36.32 -14.94
C SER A 47 7.28 36.22 -13.61
N GLY A 48 8.41 35.50 -13.61
CA GLY A 48 9.23 35.32 -12.42
C GLY A 48 8.54 34.45 -11.36
N ALA A 49 8.75 34.80 -10.10
CA ALA A 49 8.10 34.10 -8.98
C ALA A 49 6.69 34.67 -8.76
N VAL A 50 5.67 33.80 -8.86
CA VAL A 50 4.27 34.18 -8.59
C VAL A 50 3.89 33.66 -7.22
N VAL A 51 3.53 34.58 -6.32
CA VAL A 51 3.04 34.26 -4.97
C VAL A 51 1.54 34.59 -4.90
N ILE A 52 0.73 33.57 -4.68
CA ILE A 52 -0.71 33.70 -4.42
C ILE A 52 -0.89 33.61 -2.90
N PRO A 53 -1.09 34.73 -2.19
CA PRO A 53 -1.18 34.74 -0.74
C PRO A 53 -2.49 34.10 -0.26
N ALA A 54 -2.56 33.70 1.01
CA ALA A 54 -3.81 33.24 1.62
C ALA A 54 -4.85 34.36 1.68
N THR A 55 -4.42 35.59 1.91
CA THR A 55 -5.26 36.81 1.96
C THR A 55 -4.58 37.96 1.20
N VAL A 56 -5.38 38.84 0.64
CA VAL A 56 -4.91 40.06 -0.02
C VAL A 56 -5.68 41.27 0.53
N ASN A 57 -4.99 42.36 0.84
CA ASN A 57 -5.62 43.60 1.29
C ASN A 57 -6.02 44.46 0.10
N TYR A 58 -7.31 44.83 0.03
CA TYR A 58 -7.82 45.75 -0.96
C TYR A 58 -8.85 46.68 -0.35
N GLY A 59 -8.65 47.98 -0.51
CA GLY A 59 -9.55 48.99 0.05
C GLY A 59 -9.63 48.99 1.57
N GLY A 60 -8.58 48.55 2.28
CA GLY A 60 -8.55 48.42 3.75
C GLY A 60 -9.26 47.18 4.29
N ARG A 61 -9.57 46.22 3.45
CA ARG A 61 -10.18 44.93 3.85
C ARG A 61 -9.31 43.77 3.40
N ASP A 62 -9.20 42.78 4.26
CA ASP A 62 -8.48 41.54 3.95
C ASP A 62 -9.46 40.55 3.27
N LEU A 63 -9.17 40.20 2.03
CA LEU A 63 -9.95 39.26 1.23
C LEU A 63 -9.24 37.93 1.19
N LYS A 64 -9.93 36.83 1.51
CA LYS A 64 -9.40 35.45 1.38
C LYS A 64 -9.30 35.08 -0.11
N VAL A 65 -8.14 34.60 -0.52
CA VAL A 65 -7.92 34.10 -1.90
C VAL A 65 -8.28 32.62 -1.94
N ILE A 66 -9.48 32.29 -2.46
CA ILE A 66 -10.04 30.94 -2.37
C ILE A 66 -10.03 30.19 -3.70
N GLU A 67 -9.82 30.85 -4.83
CA GLU A 67 -9.87 30.23 -6.14
C GLU A 67 -8.82 30.83 -7.09
N MET A 68 -8.23 29.97 -7.92
CA MET A 68 -7.61 30.35 -9.18
C MET A 68 -8.62 30.08 -10.29
N ALA A 69 -8.97 31.12 -11.05
CA ALA A 69 -9.91 31.01 -12.16
C ALA A 69 -9.37 30.10 -13.27
N ASP A 70 -10.23 29.67 -14.19
CA ASP A 70 -9.81 28.93 -15.37
C ASP A 70 -8.74 29.71 -16.15
N GLN A 71 -7.72 29.01 -16.63
CA GLN A 71 -6.63 29.55 -17.44
C GLN A 71 -5.77 30.64 -16.75
N THR A 72 -5.77 30.74 -15.42
CA THR A 72 -5.08 31.81 -14.66
C THR A 72 -3.61 31.94 -15.02
N LEU A 73 -2.84 30.85 -15.03
CA LEU A 73 -1.40 30.83 -15.38
C LEU A 73 -1.14 30.03 -16.67
N CYS A 74 -2.14 29.92 -17.54
CA CYS A 74 -2.03 29.15 -18.77
C CYS A 74 -1.05 29.81 -19.75
N ASN A 75 -0.05 29.03 -20.21
CA ASN A 75 0.98 29.49 -21.17
C ASN A 75 1.85 30.68 -20.72
N THR A 76 2.00 30.87 -19.42
CA THR A 76 2.90 31.88 -18.86
C THR A 76 4.32 31.31 -18.74
N TYR A 77 5.05 31.27 -19.86
CA TYR A 77 6.36 30.60 -20.00
C TYR A 77 7.51 31.21 -19.18
N ASP A 78 7.33 32.45 -18.75
CA ASP A 78 8.32 33.19 -17.97
C ASP A 78 8.13 33.08 -16.46
N VAL A 79 7.10 32.35 -16.01
CA VAL A 79 6.90 32.01 -14.59
C VAL A 79 7.92 30.95 -14.18
N THR A 80 8.72 31.27 -13.14
CA THR A 80 9.80 30.41 -12.65
C THR A 80 9.45 29.64 -11.39
N SER A 81 8.49 30.13 -10.60
CA SER A 81 7.96 29.43 -9.42
C SER A 81 6.54 29.89 -9.11
N VAL A 82 5.78 29.03 -8.45
CA VAL A 82 4.40 29.31 -7.98
C VAL A 82 4.30 28.88 -6.52
N VAL A 83 3.85 29.80 -5.67
CA VAL A 83 3.51 29.54 -4.27
C VAL A 83 2.00 29.73 -4.12
N LEU A 84 1.32 28.73 -3.58
CA LEU A 84 -0.12 28.71 -3.37
C LEU A 84 -0.46 28.93 -1.89
N GLY A 85 -1.34 29.86 -1.61
CA GLY A 85 -1.74 30.23 -0.24
C GLY A 85 -2.71 29.23 0.40
N SER A 86 -2.69 29.19 1.73
CA SER A 86 -3.40 28.20 2.55
C SER A 86 -4.92 28.40 2.64
N ASN A 87 -5.51 29.40 2.00
CA ASN A 87 -6.97 29.54 1.87
C ASN A 87 -7.50 29.06 0.51
N LEU A 88 -6.60 28.67 -0.41
CA LEU A 88 -7.00 28.25 -1.76
C LEU A 88 -7.78 26.94 -1.71
N LYS A 89 -9.03 26.95 -2.22
CA LYS A 89 -9.91 25.79 -2.28
C LYS A 89 -9.95 25.14 -3.66
N LYS A 90 -9.77 25.96 -4.72
CA LYS A 90 -9.96 25.50 -6.10
C LYS A 90 -8.85 26.00 -7.04
N ILE A 91 -8.33 25.09 -7.85
CA ILE A 91 -7.50 25.36 -9.02
C ILE A 91 -8.35 25.09 -10.26
N GLY A 92 -8.65 26.14 -11.04
CA GLY A 92 -9.54 26.10 -12.20
C GLY A 92 -9.02 25.25 -13.35
N LYS A 93 -9.83 25.10 -14.41
CA LYS A 93 -9.47 24.34 -15.62
C LYS A 93 -8.35 25.01 -16.40
N ASN A 94 -7.47 24.23 -17.01
CA ASN A 94 -6.30 24.72 -17.77
C ASN A 94 -5.44 25.73 -16.99
N CYS A 95 -5.42 25.68 -15.67
CA CYS A 95 -4.90 26.76 -14.85
C CYS A 95 -3.37 26.84 -14.88
N LEU A 96 -2.66 25.71 -14.76
CA LEU A 96 -1.21 25.61 -14.67
C LEU A 96 -0.58 24.97 -15.92
N VAL A 97 -1.12 25.28 -17.09
CA VAL A 97 -0.69 24.64 -18.35
C VAL A 97 0.60 25.26 -18.87
N ASN A 98 1.54 24.42 -19.27
CA ASN A 98 2.83 24.81 -19.90
C ASN A 98 3.76 25.67 -19.05
N LEU A 99 3.58 25.71 -17.74
CA LEU A 99 4.58 26.32 -16.86
C LEU A 99 5.88 25.51 -16.88
N LYS A 100 6.99 26.20 -16.68
CA LYS A 100 8.34 25.59 -16.63
C LYS A 100 8.86 25.41 -15.20
N ILE A 101 7.96 25.33 -14.22
CA ILE A 101 8.32 25.12 -12.82
C ILE A 101 8.78 23.66 -12.60
N GLU A 102 9.74 23.48 -11.70
CA GLU A 102 10.26 22.13 -11.36
C GLU A 102 9.64 21.56 -10.07
N THR A 103 9.08 22.43 -9.22
CA THR A 103 8.44 22.02 -7.96
C THR A 103 7.08 22.66 -7.81
N LEU A 104 6.11 21.92 -7.23
CA LEU A 104 4.81 22.45 -6.88
C LEU A 104 4.32 21.82 -5.58
N THR A 105 3.83 22.64 -4.67
CA THR A 105 3.14 22.22 -3.47
C THR A 105 1.67 22.60 -3.59
N ILE A 106 0.78 21.64 -3.42
CA ILE A 106 -0.67 21.83 -3.33
C ILE A 106 -1.04 21.95 -1.85
N PRO A 107 -1.54 23.09 -1.39
CA PRO A 107 -1.88 23.30 0.02
C PRO A 107 -2.99 22.37 0.51
N GLY A 108 -2.99 22.05 1.78
CA GLY A 108 -4.00 21.22 2.44
C GLY A 108 -5.42 21.77 2.36
N SER A 109 -5.58 23.05 2.03
CA SER A 109 -6.89 23.68 1.83
C SER A 109 -7.56 23.38 0.47
N VAL A 110 -6.79 22.93 -0.55
CA VAL A 110 -7.31 22.69 -1.91
C VAL A 110 -8.22 21.47 -1.92
N THR A 111 -9.42 21.60 -2.47
CA THR A 111 -10.41 20.50 -2.61
C THR A 111 -10.71 20.11 -4.06
N GLU A 112 -10.33 20.96 -5.01
CA GLU A 112 -10.60 20.72 -6.44
C GLU A 112 -9.44 21.17 -7.32
N ILE A 113 -9.02 20.31 -8.24
CA ILE A 113 -8.08 20.62 -9.34
C ILE A 113 -8.80 20.29 -10.66
N GLY A 114 -9.08 21.32 -11.44
CA GLY A 114 -9.89 21.24 -12.64
C GLY A 114 -9.23 20.50 -13.81
N ASP A 115 -10.04 20.18 -14.81
CA ASP A 115 -9.61 19.48 -16.01
C ASP A 115 -8.43 20.20 -16.71
N TYR A 116 -7.49 19.43 -17.23
CA TYR A 116 -6.31 19.92 -17.96
C TYR A 116 -5.35 20.83 -17.16
N SER A 117 -5.53 21.01 -15.84
CA SER A 117 -4.78 22.01 -15.07
C SER A 117 -3.31 21.71 -14.90
N LEU A 118 -2.92 20.45 -14.68
CA LEU A 118 -1.55 20.05 -14.36
C LEU A 118 -0.75 19.60 -15.59
N SER A 119 -0.75 20.38 -16.67
CA SER A 119 0.09 20.07 -17.85
C SER A 119 1.49 20.70 -17.70
N LEU A 120 2.28 20.17 -16.77
CA LEU A 120 3.57 20.70 -16.33
C LEU A 120 4.72 19.85 -16.85
N SER A 121 5.30 20.22 -17.99
CA SER A 121 6.31 19.41 -18.70
C SER A 121 7.69 19.39 -18.05
N LYS A 122 7.92 20.19 -16.99
CA LYS A 122 9.20 20.31 -16.27
C LYS A 122 9.10 19.97 -14.79
N LEU A 123 7.89 19.64 -14.30
CA LEU A 123 7.69 19.35 -12.89
C LEU A 123 8.40 18.06 -12.51
N LYS A 124 9.33 18.14 -11.59
CA LYS A 124 10.10 17.02 -11.03
C LYS A 124 9.59 16.59 -9.66
N LYS A 125 9.10 17.55 -8.86
CA LYS A 125 8.61 17.27 -7.51
C LYS A 125 7.21 17.84 -7.32
N LEU A 126 6.29 17.00 -6.86
CA LEU A 126 4.94 17.37 -6.43
C LEU A 126 4.75 16.99 -4.96
N VAL A 127 4.28 17.94 -4.16
CA VAL A 127 3.87 17.72 -2.77
C VAL A 127 2.39 18.03 -2.67
N ILE A 128 1.62 17.12 -2.09
CA ILE A 128 0.20 17.29 -1.76
C ILE A 128 0.08 17.24 -0.24
N GLU A 129 -0.08 18.42 0.37
CA GLU A 129 -0.09 18.57 1.83
C GLU A 129 -1.29 17.87 2.49
N PRO A 130 -1.17 17.48 3.77
CA PRO A 130 -2.29 16.95 4.54
C PRO A 130 -3.46 17.95 4.59
N SER A 131 -4.67 17.45 4.78
CA SER A 131 -5.83 18.30 5.03
C SER A 131 -5.62 19.15 6.28
N GLY A 132 -5.95 20.43 6.21
CA GLY A 132 -5.96 21.27 7.40
C GLY A 132 -7.15 20.99 8.35
N GLU A 133 -8.03 20.04 8.00
CA GLU A 133 -9.22 19.64 8.78
C GLU A 133 -8.97 18.23 9.31
N GLU A 134 -8.45 18.11 10.53
CA GLU A 134 -8.09 16.82 11.16
C GLU A 134 -9.30 15.89 11.34
N ASP A 135 -10.46 16.44 11.70
CA ASP A 135 -11.66 15.64 12.01
C ASP A 135 -12.43 15.14 10.77
N ASN A 136 -12.22 15.73 9.61
CA ASN A 136 -12.90 15.33 8.37
C ASN A 136 -12.06 15.63 7.13
N PRO A 137 -10.99 14.85 6.90
CA PRO A 137 -10.14 15.04 5.74
C PRO A 137 -10.93 14.79 4.45
N THR A 138 -10.99 15.79 3.59
CA THR A 138 -11.67 15.69 2.30
C THR A 138 -10.69 15.35 1.20
N ALA A 139 -10.99 14.34 0.37
CA ALA A 139 -10.19 14.03 -0.80
C ALA A 139 -10.16 15.20 -1.79
N ILE A 140 -9.02 15.39 -2.47
CA ILE A 140 -8.93 16.36 -3.57
C ILE A 140 -9.59 15.76 -4.81
N SER A 141 -10.58 16.46 -5.37
CA SER A 141 -11.16 16.10 -6.66
C SER A 141 -10.14 16.39 -7.77
N ILE A 142 -9.72 15.36 -8.49
CA ILE A 142 -8.74 15.44 -9.58
C ILE A 142 -9.46 15.41 -10.93
N GLY A 143 -9.23 16.45 -11.73
CA GLY A 143 -9.76 16.56 -13.09
C GLY A 143 -9.14 15.54 -14.06
N ILE A 144 -9.67 15.51 -15.27
CA ILE A 144 -9.28 14.60 -16.34
C ILE A 144 -8.78 15.36 -17.57
N PHE A 145 -8.11 14.66 -18.47
CA PHE A 145 -7.83 15.11 -19.83
C PHE A 145 -8.24 14.03 -20.85
N GLU A 146 -8.45 14.43 -22.09
CA GLU A 146 -8.76 13.54 -23.20
C GLU A 146 -7.50 13.36 -24.07
N GLU A 147 -7.15 12.11 -24.34
CA GLU A 147 -6.07 11.72 -25.22
C GLU A 147 -6.62 10.88 -26.38
N THR A 148 -6.10 11.06 -27.58
CA THR A 148 -6.49 10.25 -28.74
C THR A 148 -5.35 9.32 -29.12
N VAL A 149 -5.58 8.00 -29.02
CA VAL A 149 -4.64 6.96 -29.40
C VAL A 149 -5.30 6.08 -30.46
N ASN A 150 -4.68 5.93 -31.63
CA ASN A 150 -5.21 5.12 -32.74
C ASN A 150 -6.69 5.40 -33.05
N TYR A 151 -7.04 6.69 -33.16
CA TYR A 151 -8.40 7.19 -33.42
C TYR A 151 -9.41 6.96 -32.28
N THR A 152 -9.00 6.38 -31.17
CA THR A 152 -9.85 6.19 -29.99
C THR A 152 -9.55 7.26 -28.95
N LYS A 153 -10.59 7.85 -28.35
CA LYS A 153 -10.48 8.87 -27.30
C LYS A 153 -10.51 8.21 -25.93
N TYR A 154 -9.50 8.50 -25.14
CA TYR A 154 -9.36 8.04 -23.75
C TYR A 154 -9.40 9.21 -22.79
N LYS A 155 -10.15 9.06 -21.71
CA LYS A 155 -10.15 10.02 -20.59
C LYS A 155 -9.27 9.49 -19.48
N ARG A 156 -8.28 10.28 -19.06
CA ARG A 156 -7.27 9.92 -18.06
C ARG A 156 -7.18 10.98 -16.95
N PRO A 157 -6.73 10.63 -15.73
CA PRO A 157 -6.42 11.63 -14.70
C PRO A 157 -5.37 12.64 -15.19
N ILE A 158 -5.54 13.92 -14.84
CA ILE A 158 -4.60 14.97 -15.27
C ILE A 158 -3.17 14.75 -14.74
N THR A 159 -3.02 14.05 -13.62
CA THR A 159 -1.72 13.70 -13.05
C THR A 159 -0.85 12.89 -13.99
N GLN A 160 -1.43 12.08 -14.89
CA GLN A 160 -0.67 11.35 -15.93
C GLN A 160 -0.01 12.26 -16.99
N ARG A 161 -0.26 13.56 -16.98
CA ARG A 161 0.46 14.53 -17.82
C ARG A 161 1.78 15.00 -17.23
N LEU A 162 2.09 14.62 -16.02
CA LEU A 162 3.31 14.98 -15.29
C LEU A 162 4.52 14.12 -15.73
N LYS A 163 4.82 14.12 -17.04
CA LYS A 163 5.79 13.22 -17.68
C LYS A 163 7.26 13.43 -17.28
N SER A 164 7.56 14.41 -16.43
CA SER A 164 8.89 14.64 -15.85
C SER A 164 8.92 14.46 -14.34
N LEU A 165 7.83 13.98 -13.73
CA LEU A 165 7.71 13.84 -12.28
C LEU A 165 8.61 12.70 -11.79
N GLU A 166 9.58 13.07 -10.94
CA GLU A 166 10.57 12.16 -10.35
C GLU A 166 10.26 11.86 -8.88
N SER A 167 9.63 12.80 -8.15
CA SER A 167 9.34 12.67 -6.73
C SER A 167 7.91 13.12 -6.39
N LEU A 168 7.21 12.29 -5.61
CA LEU A 168 5.86 12.58 -5.12
C LEU A 168 5.81 12.40 -3.61
N GLU A 169 5.31 13.43 -2.91
CA GLU A 169 4.91 13.35 -1.51
C GLU A 169 3.39 13.49 -1.43
N LEU A 170 2.72 12.47 -0.95
CA LEU A 170 1.26 12.39 -0.93
C LEU A 170 0.77 12.17 0.50
N TYR A 171 0.16 13.19 1.09
CA TYR A 171 -0.36 13.16 2.45
C TYR A 171 -1.89 13.21 2.53
N ARG A 172 -2.56 13.12 1.39
CA ARG A 172 -4.02 13.27 1.31
C ARG A 172 -4.62 12.46 0.17
N ASP A 173 -5.83 11.97 0.37
CA ASP A 173 -6.53 11.19 -0.65
C ASP A 173 -6.86 12.04 -1.90
N LEU A 174 -6.76 11.41 -3.07
CA LEU A 174 -7.08 11.97 -4.38
C LEU A 174 -8.30 11.25 -4.97
N SER A 175 -9.36 11.97 -5.27
CA SER A 175 -10.59 11.43 -5.87
C SER A 175 -10.60 11.69 -7.37
N CYS A 176 -10.67 10.60 -8.15
CA CYS A 176 -10.87 10.66 -9.60
C CYS A 176 -11.77 9.50 -10.02
N ASN A 177 -12.60 9.70 -11.05
CA ASN A 177 -13.43 8.64 -11.61
C ASN A 177 -12.67 7.73 -12.61
N LYS A 178 -11.34 7.84 -12.64
CA LYS A 178 -10.42 7.04 -13.46
C LYS A 178 -9.35 6.43 -12.57
N SER A 179 -8.95 5.20 -12.90
CA SER A 179 -7.82 4.51 -12.26
C SER A 179 -6.47 5.03 -12.76
N GLY A 180 -5.39 4.56 -12.16
CA GLY A 180 -4.03 4.82 -12.62
C GLY A 180 -3.60 6.27 -12.47
N LEU A 181 -3.84 6.89 -11.30
CA LEU A 181 -3.55 8.31 -11.08
C LEU A 181 -2.14 8.73 -11.52
N PHE A 182 -1.13 7.93 -11.22
CA PHE A 182 0.28 8.21 -11.54
C PHE A 182 0.93 7.08 -12.36
N GLN A 183 0.15 6.24 -13.05
CA GLN A 183 0.69 5.11 -13.82
C GLN A 183 1.65 5.56 -14.91
N GLU A 184 2.67 4.73 -15.18
CA GLU A 184 3.65 4.93 -16.26
C GLU A 184 4.42 6.26 -16.18
N LEU A 185 4.49 6.87 -14.99
CA LEU A 185 5.29 8.07 -14.78
C LEU A 185 6.74 7.71 -14.42
N PRO A 186 7.71 8.61 -14.71
CA PRO A 186 9.13 8.37 -14.44
C PRO A 186 9.49 8.62 -12.95
N LEU A 187 8.54 8.37 -12.03
CA LEU A 187 8.76 8.49 -10.59
C LEU A 187 9.95 7.65 -10.14
N GLN A 188 10.78 8.20 -9.30
CA GLN A 188 11.92 7.56 -8.63
C GLN A 188 11.63 7.33 -7.15
N SER A 189 10.89 8.24 -6.51
CA SER A 189 10.54 8.16 -5.11
C SER A 189 9.10 8.58 -4.84
N VAL A 190 8.45 7.88 -3.91
CA VAL A 190 7.10 8.19 -3.41
C VAL A 190 7.12 8.12 -1.89
N ILE A 191 6.57 9.15 -1.24
CA ILE A 191 6.26 9.17 0.19
C ILE A 191 4.74 9.22 0.33
N ILE A 192 4.19 8.36 1.18
CA ILE A 192 2.75 8.27 1.46
C ILE A 192 2.54 8.46 2.95
N GLY A 193 1.74 9.44 3.31
CA GLY A 193 1.44 9.79 4.70
C GLY A 193 0.01 10.28 4.89
N GLY A 194 -0.31 10.71 6.11
CA GLY A 194 -1.61 11.24 6.45
C GLY A 194 -2.77 10.31 6.05
N ASP A 195 -3.80 10.85 5.41
CA ASP A 195 -4.97 10.11 4.94
C ASP A 195 -4.91 9.67 3.46
N ALA A 196 -3.72 9.65 2.87
CA ALA A 196 -3.53 9.25 1.48
C ALA A 196 -3.89 7.76 1.26
N ALA A 197 -4.85 7.49 0.37
CA ALA A 197 -5.22 6.14 -0.02
C ALA A 197 -4.40 5.66 -1.23
N VAL A 198 -3.92 4.43 -1.19
CA VAL A 198 -3.24 3.78 -2.31
C VAL A 198 -4.25 3.00 -3.14
N LYS A 199 -4.73 3.61 -4.22
CA LYS A 199 -5.78 3.06 -5.07
C LYS A 199 -5.24 2.06 -6.11
N SER A 200 -6.15 1.27 -6.68
CA SER A 200 -5.78 0.32 -7.73
C SER A 200 -5.07 1.00 -8.90
N GLU A 201 -4.04 0.34 -9.43
CA GLU A 201 -3.21 0.80 -10.56
C GLU A 201 -2.53 2.17 -10.34
N MET A 202 -2.50 2.70 -9.11
CA MET A 202 -2.11 4.09 -8.85
C MET A 202 -0.73 4.43 -9.39
N PHE A 203 0.23 3.52 -9.24
CA PHE A 203 1.62 3.63 -9.71
C PHE A 203 2.00 2.50 -10.68
N TYR A 204 1.02 1.91 -11.35
CA TYR A 204 1.21 0.80 -12.31
C TYR A 204 2.32 1.13 -13.32
N GLU A 205 3.29 0.21 -13.46
CA GLU A 205 4.44 0.36 -14.39
C GLU A 205 5.24 1.67 -14.25
N CYS A 206 5.38 2.21 -13.04
CA CYS A 206 6.37 3.25 -12.78
C CYS A 206 7.77 2.60 -12.73
N VAL A 207 8.34 2.33 -13.90
CA VAL A 207 9.56 1.51 -14.08
C VAL A 207 10.85 2.10 -13.52
N ASN A 208 10.82 3.33 -13.02
CA ASN A 208 11.94 3.99 -12.35
C ASN A 208 11.72 4.14 -10.85
N LEU A 209 10.60 3.64 -10.30
CA LEU A 209 10.24 3.82 -8.90
C LEU A 209 11.01 2.81 -8.03
N HIS A 210 12.10 3.30 -7.40
CA HIS A 210 12.99 2.51 -6.55
C HIS A 210 12.71 2.69 -5.05
N SER A 211 12.13 3.84 -4.65
CA SER A 211 11.92 4.20 -3.26
C SER A 211 10.45 4.42 -2.94
N LEU A 212 9.96 3.72 -1.93
CA LEU A 212 8.63 3.89 -1.33
C LEU A 212 8.79 4.00 0.18
N GLU A 213 8.22 5.05 0.76
CA GLU A 213 8.21 5.29 2.19
C GLU A 213 6.78 5.55 2.66
N PHE A 214 6.42 4.96 3.81
CA PHE A 214 5.21 5.28 4.55
C PHE A 214 5.59 6.07 5.79
N THR A 215 4.91 7.19 6.04
CA THR A 215 5.15 7.96 7.26
C THR A 215 4.39 7.37 8.45
N ASP A 216 4.83 7.64 9.66
CA ASP A 216 4.21 7.10 10.89
C ASP A 216 2.75 7.52 11.07
N ASP A 217 2.33 8.63 10.46
CA ASP A 217 0.96 9.15 10.49
C ASP A 217 0.06 8.62 9.37
N ALA A 218 0.54 7.69 8.52
CA ALA A 218 -0.23 7.14 7.41
C ALA A 218 -1.44 6.34 7.88
N THR A 219 -2.65 6.78 7.54
CA THR A 219 -3.92 6.13 7.92
C THR A 219 -4.62 5.41 6.77
N PHE A 220 -4.18 5.61 5.54
CA PHE A 220 -4.72 5.01 4.28
C PHE A 220 -6.19 5.35 3.99
N GLY A 221 -6.64 6.52 4.44
CA GLY A 221 -7.99 7.03 4.17
C GLY A 221 -9.10 6.31 4.94
N HIS A 222 -10.32 6.83 4.82
CA HIS A 222 -11.49 6.30 5.53
C HIS A 222 -12.15 5.12 4.79
N PHE A 223 -11.91 4.97 3.48
CA PHE A 223 -12.51 3.94 2.64
C PHE A 223 -11.43 3.06 1.99
N GLY A 224 -11.36 1.79 2.42
CA GLY A 224 -10.45 0.81 1.87
C GLY A 224 -9.01 0.98 2.36
N ARG A 225 -8.78 0.87 3.65
CA ARG A 225 -7.47 0.95 4.32
C ARG A 225 -6.49 -0.13 3.86
N GLY A 226 -6.21 -0.20 2.58
CA GLY A 226 -5.33 -1.20 2.00
C GLY A 226 -4.58 -0.67 0.80
N ILE A 227 -3.66 -1.48 0.31
CA ILE A 227 -2.97 -1.24 -0.95
C ILE A 227 -3.83 -1.79 -2.08
N GLY A 228 -4.24 -0.95 -3.03
CA GLY A 228 -5.11 -1.33 -4.15
C GLY A 228 -4.47 -2.36 -5.09
N SER A 229 -5.30 -3.08 -5.84
CA SER A 229 -4.82 -4.06 -6.81
C SER A 229 -3.92 -3.41 -7.87
N GLU A 230 -2.81 -4.06 -8.19
CA GLU A 230 -1.82 -3.59 -9.16
C GLU A 230 -1.21 -2.21 -8.86
N ALA A 231 -1.34 -1.71 -7.63
CA ALA A 231 -0.96 -0.35 -7.27
C ALA A 231 0.52 -0.03 -7.58
N PHE A 232 1.42 -0.97 -7.34
CA PHE A 232 2.86 -0.89 -7.63
C PHE A 232 3.32 -2.04 -8.52
N TYR A 233 2.45 -2.50 -9.42
CA TYR A 233 2.79 -3.58 -10.35
C TYR A 233 3.97 -3.17 -11.24
N HIS A 234 5.00 -4.03 -11.32
CA HIS A 234 6.23 -3.78 -12.09
C HIS A 234 6.96 -2.47 -11.73
N CYS A 235 6.87 -2.04 -10.46
CA CYS A 235 7.74 -1.00 -9.94
C CYS A 235 8.99 -1.68 -9.33
N PRO A 236 10.22 -1.30 -9.69
CA PRO A 236 11.44 -1.94 -9.15
C PRO A 236 11.80 -1.38 -7.76
N LEU A 237 10.83 -1.37 -6.84
CA LEU A 237 11.04 -0.91 -5.46
C LEU A 237 12.10 -1.77 -4.76
N GLU A 238 13.09 -1.13 -4.15
CA GLU A 238 14.26 -1.76 -3.55
C GLU A 238 14.35 -1.52 -2.04
N GLY A 239 15.29 -2.23 -1.40
CA GLY A 239 15.55 -2.08 0.03
C GLY A 239 14.56 -2.85 0.90
N GLU A 240 14.55 -2.51 2.18
CA GLU A 240 13.62 -3.06 3.16
C GLU A 240 12.34 -2.22 3.18
N ILE A 241 11.20 -2.86 3.30
CA ILE A 241 9.91 -2.18 3.44
C ILE A 241 9.22 -2.60 4.73
N THR A 242 8.76 -1.62 5.49
CA THR A 242 7.89 -1.83 6.65
C THR A 242 6.49 -1.34 6.31
N PHE A 243 5.52 -2.23 6.37
CA PHE A 243 4.12 -1.89 6.15
C PHE A 243 3.46 -1.49 7.47
N PRO A 244 2.97 -0.24 7.58
CA PRO A 244 2.35 0.27 8.81
C PRO A 244 1.14 -0.54 9.26
N ALA A 245 0.89 -0.56 10.55
CA ALA A 245 -0.23 -1.27 11.18
C ALA A 245 -1.61 -0.85 10.65
N ALA A 246 -1.74 0.33 10.08
CA ALA A 246 -2.98 0.85 9.51
C ALA A 246 -3.43 0.14 8.21
N ILE A 247 -2.53 -0.59 7.51
CA ILE A 247 -2.87 -1.32 6.27
C ILE A 247 -3.74 -2.53 6.61
N GLN A 248 -4.96 -2.61 6.07
CA GLN A 248 -5.92 -3.69 6.31
C GLN A 248 -5.93 -4.77 5.22
N GLY A 249 -5.09 -4.64 4.19
CA GLY A 249 -4.97 -5.65 3.14
C GLY A 249 -4.11 -5.21 1.96
N PHE A 250 -3.71 -6.22 1.20
CA PHE A 250 -2.93 -6.09 -0.02
C PHE A 250 -3.76 -6.62 -1.19
N GLY A 251 -4.04 -5.76 -2.16
CA GLY A 251 -4.79 -6.13 -3.36
C GLY A 251 -4.02 -7.07 -4.29
N ASP A 252 -4.73 -7.63 -5.26
CA ASP A 252 -4.13 -8.56 -6.22
C ASP A 252 -2.97 -7.88 -6.98
N ARG A 253 -1.84 -8.59 -7.06
CA ARG A 253 -0.62 -8.16 -7.76
C ARG A 253 -0.07 -6.78 -7.37
N CYS A 254 -0.43 -6.25 -6.18
CA CYS A 254 -0.13 -4.88 -5.80
C CYS A 254 1.38 -4.57 -5.75
N PHE A 255 2.22 -5.54 -5.42
CA PHE A 255 3.68 -5.46 -5.43
C PHE A 255 4.34 -6.54 -6.30
N SER A 256 3.64 -7.08 -7.31
CA SER A 256 4.21 -8.09 -8.19
C SER A 256 5.37 -7.52 -9.01
N GLY A 257 6.52 -8.21 -9.00
CA GLY A 257 7.71 -7.80 -9.74
C GLY A 257 8.54 -6.72 -9.04
N ASN A 258 8.40 -6.56 -7.72
CA ASN A 258 9.23 -5.67 -6.91
C ASN A 258 10.56 -6.33 -6.50
N HIS A 259 11.53 -5.51 -6.06
CA HIS A 259 12.88 -5.93 -5.71
C HIS A 259 13.20 -5.73 -4.23
N PHE A 260 12.22 -5.81 -3.34
CA PHE A 260 12.45 -5.70 -1.88
C PHE A 260 13.46 -6.74 -1.41
N SER A 261 14.38 -6.33 -0.53
CA SER A 261 15.31 -7.22 0.15
C SER A 261 14.72 -7.83 1.42
N ALA A 262 13.81 -7.11 2.09
CA ALA A 262 13.05 -7.58 3.24
C ALA A 262 11.66 -6.94 3.29
N ILE A 263 10.70 -7.66 3.88
CA ILE A 263 9.32 -7.20 4.10
C ILE A 263 8.98 -7.39 5.57
N HIS A 264 8.51 -6.33 6.20
CA HIS A 264 8.05 -6.30 7.58
C HIS A 264 6.59 -5.85 7.66
N PHE A 265 5.78 -6.54 8.45
CA PHE A 265 4.38 -6.21 8.68
C PHE A 265 4.22 -5.80 10.16
N GLU A 266 3.79 -4.56 10.40
CA GLU A 266 3.48 -4.07 11.77
C GLU A 266 2.01 -4.34 12.17
N ASN A 267 1.24 -4.95 11.28
CA ASN A 267 -0.18 -5.22 11.51
C ASN A 267 -0.40 -6.19 12.67
N THR A 268 -1.17 -5.76 13.65
CA THR A 268 -1.66 -6.58 14.77
C THR A 268 -3.12 -7.01 14.62
N THR A 269 -3.85 -6.37 13.69
CA THR A 269 -5.25 -6.69 13.36
C THR A 269 -5.32 -7.48 12.05
N GLY A 270 -6.36 -8.29 11.89
CA GLY A 270 -6.49 -9.16 10.73
C GLY A 270 -6.42 -8.43 9.38
N PHE A 271 -5.56 -8.89 8.48
CA PHE A 271 -5.43 -8.39 7.12
C PHE A 271 -5.26 -9.53 6.12
N SER A 272 -5.50 -9.25 4.83
CA SER A 272 -5.37 -10.24 3.76
C SER A 272 -4.28 -9.87 2.76
N ILE A 273 -3.66 -10.89 2.17
CA ILE A 273 -2.70 -10.77 1.08
C ILE A 273 -3.37 -11.33 -0.19
N GLY A 274 -3.60 -10.47 -1.18
CA GLY A 274 -4.30 -10.78 -2.42
C GLY A 274 -3.53 -11.73 -3.36
N ALA A 275 -4.19 -12.12 -4.45
CA ALA A 275 -3.60 -13.03 -5.42
C ALA A 275 -2.38 -12.39 -6.11
N GLY A 276 -1.24 -13.10 -6.10
CA GLY A 276 0.00 -12.63 -6.71
C GLY A 276 0.59 -11.35 -6.09
N ALA A 277 0.15 -10.94 -4.91
CA ALA A 277 0.47 -9.62 -4.32
C ALA A 277 1.97 -9.32 -4.27
N PHE A 278 2.80 -10.29 -3.94
CA PHE A 278 4.27 -10.20 -3.89
C PHE A 278 4.96 -11.19 -4.83
N SER A 279 4.25 -11.67 -5.85
CA SER A 279 4.86 -12.60 -6.81
C SER A 279 6.05 -11.97 -7.53
N ARG A 280 7.08 -12.77 -7.85
CA ARG A 280 8.30 -12.32 -8.53
C ARG A 280 9.10 -11.26 -7.75
N SER A 281 8.98 -11.21 -6.44
CA SER A 281 9.85 -10.39 -5.58
C SER A 281 11.19 -11.11 -5.41
N GLU A 282 12.13 -10.85 -6.32
CA GLU A 282 13.30 -11.72 -6.51
C GLU A 282 14.40 -11.53 -5.45
N ASN A 283 14.42 -10.42 -4.69
CA ASN A 283 15.52 -10.13 -3.75
C ASN A 283 15.23 -10.56 -2.30
N ILE A 284 14.00 -10.95 -1.99
CA ILE A 284 13.64 -11.43 -0.65
C ILE A 284 14.32 -12.78 -0.41
N THR A 285 15.07 -12.91 0.68
CA THR A 285 15.75 -14.16 1.07
C THR A 285 15.09 -14.88 2.22
N SER A 286 14.41 -14.16 3.09
CA SER A 286 13.63 -14.69 4.21
C SER A 286 12.34 -13.89 4.40
N LEU A 287 11.29 -14.55 4.89
CA LEU A 287 10.00 -13.93 5.12
C LEU A 287 9.29 -14.58 6.32
N ILE A 288 8.71 -13.75 7.16
CA ILE A 288 7.79 -14.16 8.22
C ILE A 288 6.40 -13.66 7.87
N ILE A 289 5.43 -14.55 7.79
CA ILE A 289 4.01 -14.24 7.65
C ILE A 289 3.38 -14.27 9.04
N PRO A 290 3.01 -13.11 9.60
CA PRO A 290 2.57 -13.00 10.99
C PRO A 290 1.17 -13.59 11.23
N GLU A 291 0.83 -13.84 12.49
CA GLU A 291 -0.47 -14.37 12.93
C GLU A 291 -1.67 -13.53 12.47
N ALA A 292 -1.49 -12.22 12.32
CA ALA A 292 -2.54 -11.29 11.89
C ALA A 292 -3.02 -11.52 10.45
N VAL A 293 -2.31 -12.28 9.62
CA VAL A 293 -2.74 -12.58 8.24
C VAL A 293 -3.93 -13.52 8.26
N THR A 294 -5.06 -13.11 7.68
CA THR A 294 -6.30 -13.90 7.61
C THR A 294 -6.42 -14.73 6.34
N MET A 295 -5.74 -14.32 5.26
CA MET A 295 -5.74 -15.03 3.98
C MET A 295 -4.46 -14.74 3.19
N ILE A 296 -3.90 -15.77 2.57
CA ILE A 296 -2.84 -15.67 1.56
C ILE A 296 -3.41 -16.15 0.23
N GLY A 297 -3.54 -15.22 -0.73
CA GLY A 297 -4.15 -15.44 -2.03
C GLY A 297 -3.32 -16.36 -2.94
N ARG A 298 -3.92 -16.78 -4.05
CA ARG A 298 -3.26 -17.59 -5.09
C ARG A 298 -2.00 -16.91 -5.60
N ASN A 299 -0.91 -17.65 -5.72
CA ASN A 299 0.39 -17.14 -6.21
C ASN A 299 0.95 -15.94 -5.44
N ALA A 300 0.49 -15.65 -4.24
CA ALA A 300 0.85 -14.43 -3.51
C ALA A 300 2.37 -14.22 -3.41
N PHE A 301 3.13 -15.29 -3.18
CA PHE A 301 4.59 -15.30 -3.11
C PHE A 301 5.22 -16.23 -4.14
N SER A 302 4.57 -16.42 -5.29
CA SER A 302 5.11 -17.30 -6.32
C SER A 302 6.32 -16.69 -7.02
N SER A 303 7.28 -17.54 -7.40
CA SER A 303 8.46 -17.14 -8.18
C SER A 303 9.34 -16.07 -7.50
N CYS A 304 9.39 -16.06 -6.16
CA CYS A 304 10.36 -15.30 -5.39
C CYS A 304 11.67 -16.10 -5.30
N LYS A 305 12.44 -16.12 -6.37
CA LYS A 305 13.55 -17.09 -6.63
C LYS A 305 14.60 -17.20 -5.54
N ASN A 306 14.85 -16.12 -4.79
CA ASN A 306 15.84 -16.08 -3.73
C ASN A 306 15.25 -16.30 -2.33
N LEU A 307 13.93 -16.49 -2.20
CA LEU A 307 13.28 -16.77 -0.93
C LEU A 307 13.63 -18.20 -0.47
N LYS A 308 14.57 -18.29 0.49
CA LYS A 308 15.10 -19.54 1.01
C LYS A 308 14.47 -19.97 2.33
N ASN A 309 14.10 -18.99 3.15
CA ASN A 309 13.55 -19.27 4.48
C ASN A 309 12.17 -18.61 4.62
N LEU A 310 11.16 -19.43 4.82
CA LEU A 310 9.77 -18.98 5.00
C LEU A 310 9.22 -19.50 6.33
N ARG A 311 8.72 -18.60 7.17
CA ARG A 311 8.03 -18.92 8.41
C ARG A 311 6.59 -18.41 8.34
N ILE A 312 5.63 -19.29 8.57
CA ILE A 312 4.20 -18.98 8.56
C ILE A 312 3.66 -19.18 9.97
N GLU A 313 3.23 -18.09 10.59
CA GLU A 313 2.71 -18.06 11.96
C GLU A 313 1.18 -18.03 11.98
N THR A 314 0.57 -17.58 10.87
CA THR A 314 -0.88 -17.46 10.77
C THR A 314 -1.57 -18.81 10.62
N ASN A 315 -2.80 -18.90 11.19
CA ASN A 315 -3.80 -19.92 10.85
C ASN A 315 -4.83 -19.41 9.82
N GLY A 316 -4.55 -18.31 9.14
CA GLY A 316 -5.36 -17.76 8.07
C GLY A 316 -5.43 -18.68 6.85
N GLU A 317 -6.37 -18.43 5.97
CA GLU A 317 -6.63 -19.28 4.81
C GLU A 317 -5.47 -19.23 3.79
N LEU A 318 -4.90 -20.37 3.44
CA LEU A 318 -3.98 -20.51 2.32
C LEU A 318 -4.74 -20.86 1.05
N LYS A 319 -4.47 -20.20 -0.07
CA LYS A 319 -5.01 -20.55 -1.37
C LYS A 319 -4.03 -21.42 -2.16
N GLU A 320 -4.53 -22.07 -3.22
CA GLU A 320 -3.73 -22.91 -4.10
C GLU A 320 -2.54 -22.14 -4.69
N ALA A 321 -1.39 -22.79 -4.81
CA ALA A 321 -0.16 -22.24 -5.36
C ALA A 321 0.35 -20.95 -4.71
N ALA A 322 -0.12 -20.57 -3.52
CA ALA A 322 0.26 -19.34 -2.85
C ALA A 322 1.78 -19.17 -2.67
N LEU A 323 2.49 -20.28 -2.51
CA LEU A 323 3.92 -20.37 -2.17
C LEU A 323 4.75 -21.11 -3.23
N CYS A 324 4.19 -21.38 -4.42
CA CYS A 324 4.81 -22.19 -5.46
C CYS A 324 5.94 -21.47 -6.20
N GLY A 325 6.70 -22.22 -7.03
CA GLY A 325 7.73 -21.67 -7.91
C GLY A 325 8.99 -21.18 -7.22
N ASN A 326 9.21 -21.57 -5.98
CA ASN A 326 10.35 -21.20 -5.14
C ASN A 326 11.25 -22.40 -4.86
N ASP A 327 12.47 -22.15 -4.40
CA ASP A 327 13.45 -23.15 -4.00
C ASP A 327 13.87 -22.87 -2.55
N TYR A 328 13.10 -23.41 -1.61
CA TYR A 328 13.24 -23.16 -0.18
C TYR A 328 14.31 -24.09 0.44
N ASP A 329 15.18 -23.51 1.27
CA ASP A 329 15.97 -24.30 2.22
C ASP A 329 15.08 -24.76 3.38
N VAL A 330 14.32 -23.85 3.99
CA VAL A 330 13.44 -24.13 5.11
C VAL A 330 12.07 -23.49 4.95
N VAL A 331 11.01 -24.27 5.11
CA VAL A 331 9.65 -23.78 5.29
C VAL A 331 9.12 -24.23 6.65
N THR A 332 8.65 -23.31 7.47
CA THR A 332 8.11 -23.59 8.80
C THR A 332 6.66 -23.13 8.91
N PHE A 333 5.75 -24.04 9.21
CA PHE A 333 4.41 -23.77 9.70
C PHE A 333 4.40 -23.92 11.21
N THR A 334 4.07 -22.88 11.96
CA THR A 334 4.06 -22.93 13.44
C THR A 334 2.93 -23.80 13.99
N ALA A 335 2.92 -24.02 15.29
CA ALA A 335 1.96 -24.91 15.95
C ALA A 335 0.48 -24.54 15.72
N ASN A 336 0.21 -23.24 15.48
CA ASN A 336 -1.13 -22.73 15.21
C ASN A 336 -1.61 -22.98 13.77
N CYS A 337 -0.69 -23.32 12.84
CA CYS A 337 -1.03 -23.54 11.43
C CYS A 337 -1.64 -24.92 11.22
N THR A 338 -2.96 -25.02 11.28
CA THR A 338 -3.72 -26.29 11.09
C THR A 338 -4.43 -26.34 9.73
N GLN A 339 -4.00 -25.49 8.78
CA GLN A 339 -4.64 -25.33 7.48
C GLN A 339 -4.52 -26.59 6.62
N ASN A 340 -5.63 -27.01 6.02
CA ASN A 340 -5.70 -28.15 5.11
C ASN A 340 -5.09 -27.86 3.72
N MET A 341 -4.79 -26.60 3.41
CA MET A 341 -4.26 -26.16 2.12
C MET A 341 -2.72 -26.14 2.03
N ILE A 342 -1.98 -26.59 3.05
CA ILE A 342 -0.52 -26.55 3.06
C ILE A 342 0.05 -27.22 1.79
N ALA A 343 -0.35 -28.45 1.49
CA ALA A 343 0.10 -29.15 0.31
C ALA A 343 -0.26 -28.43 -1.00
N ALA A 344 -1.52 -27.97 -1.14
CA ALA A 344 -1.99 -27.26 -2.32
C ALA A 344 -1.28 -25.92 -2.55
N SER A 345 -0.92 -25.21 -1.47
CA SER A 345 -0.20 -23.94 -1.57
C SER A 345 1.24 -24.09 -2.12
N LEU A 346 1.84 -25.26 -1.93
CA LEU A 346 3.21 -25.61 -2.34
C LEU A 346 3.27 -26.39 -3.64
N ALA A 347 2.17 -27.06 -4.05
CA ALA A 347 2.15 -28.02 -5.16
C ALA A 347 2.17 -27.35 -6.56
N GLY A 348 1.86 -26.07 -6.66
CA GLY A 348 1.95 -25.32 -7.93
C GLY A 348 0.75 -25.50 -8.87
N GLU A 349 -0.29 -26.20 -8.49
CA GLU A 349 -1.50 -26.34 -9.30
C GLU A 349 -2.58 -25.34 -8.88
N ILE A 350 -3.38 -24.86 -9.83
CA ILE A 350 -4.56 -24.03 -9.57
C ILE A 350 -5.76 -24.64 -10.30
N SER A 351 -6.86 -24.84 -9.59
CA SER A 351 -8.14 -25.16 -10.18
C SER A 351 -8.86 -23.88 -10.62
N SER A 352 -9.06 -23.71 -11.93
CA SER A 352 -9.82 -22.60 -12.49
C SER A 352 -10.96 -23.14 -13.36
N GLY A 353 -12.14 -23.31 -12.77
CA GLY A 353 -13.29 -23.93 -13.45
C GLY A 353 -12.96 -25.35 -13.90
N ASN A 354 -13.03 -25.62 -15.22
CA ASN A 354 -12.70 -26.93 -15.80
C ASN A 354 -11.23 -27.05 -16.27
N THR A 355 -10.40 -26.04 -16.00
CA THR A 355 -9.00 -25.99 -16.44
C THR A 355 -8.09 -26.00 -15.20
N ILE A 356 -7.10 -26.89 -15.20
CA ILE A 356 -5.98 -26.84 -14.25
C ILE A 356 -4.89 -26.02 -14.88
N VAL A 357 -4.41 -25.00 -14.19
CA VAL A 357 -3.25 -24.22 -14.57
C VAL A 357 -2.08 -24.67 -13.70
N ASP A 358 -1.05 -25.23 -14.33
CA ASP A 358 0.13 -25.72 -13.65
C ASP A 358 1.17 -24.60 -13.50
N PHE A 359 1.57 -24.34 -12.27
CA PHE A 359 2.76 -23.58 -11.93
C PHE A 359 3.86 -24.55 -11.48
N SER A 360 5.11 -24.11 -11.54
CA SER A 360 6.21 -24.93 -11.02
C SER A 360 5.99 -25.16 -9.50
N PRO A 361 6.00 -26.41 -9.04
CA PRO A 361 5.91 -26.70 -7.60
C PRO A 361 7.06 -26.05 -6.84
N ALA A 362 6.88 -25.78 -5.55
CA ALA A 362 7.96 -25.39 -4.68
C ALA A 362 8.93 -26.56 -4.48
N LYS A 363 10.23 -26.29 -4.58
CA LYS A 363 11.26 -27.22 -4.10
C LYS A 363 11.53 -26.90 -2.63
N ILE A 364 11.58 -27.89 -1.79
CA ILE A 364 11.71 -27.71 -0.33
C ILE A 364 12.72 -28.73 0.19
N LYS A 365 13.76 -28.27 0.86
CA LYS A 365 14.72 -29.16 1.50
C LYS A 365 14.22 -29.63 2.85
N ASP A 366 13.87 -28.71 3.75
CA ASP A 366 13.39 -29.00 5.09
C ASP A 366 12.00 -28.36 5.31
N LEU A 367 10.98 -29.17 5.55
CA LEU A 367 9.59 -28.73 5.84
C LEU A 367 9.28 -29.00 7.30
N HIS A 368 9.11 -27.98 8.09
CA HIS A 368 8.68 -28.07 9.48
C HIS A 368 7.18 -27.81 9.57
N VAL A 369 6.44 -28.78 10.11
CA VAL A 369 5.01 -28.64 10.40
C VAL A 369 4.80 -28.89 11.89
N ASN A 370 4.71 -27.81 12.65
CA ASN A 370 4.73 -27.86 14.12
C ASN A 370 3.34 -28.10 14.72
N ALA A 371 2.31 -28.33 13.90
CA ALA A 371 0.99 -28.69 14.37
C ALA A 371 1.01 -30.04 15.11
N PRO A 372 0.48 -30.12 16.35
CA PRO A 372 0.50 -31.35 17.14
C PRO A 372 -0.38 -32.46 16.55
N VAL A 373 -1.36 -32.09 15.72
CA VAL A 373 -2.22 -33.01 14.94
C VAL A 373 -1.98 -32.76 13.46
N PRO A 374 -1.69 -33.77 12.65
CA PRO A 374 -1.49 -33.60 11.23
C PRO A 374 -2.67 -32.85 10.59
N PRO A 375 -2.42 -31.74 9.87
CA PRO A 375 -3.47 -31.03 9.14
C PRO A 375 -4.21 -31.96 8.19
N LYS A 376 -5.54 -31.80 8.14
CA LYS A 376 -6.39 -32.64 7.27
C LYS A 376 -6.08 -32.33 5.81
N GLN A 377 -6.30 -33.35 4.99
CA GLN A 377 -6.21 -33.23 3.55
C GLN A 377 -7.31 -32.30 3.00
N PHE A 378 -6.94 -31.44 2.05
CA PHE A 378 -7.90 -30.66 1.28
C PHE A 378 -8.44 -31.48 0.10
N VAL A 379 -9.75 -31.49 -0.03
CA VAL A 379 -10.48 -32.08 -1.17
C VAL A 379 -11.31 -30.95 -1.78
N ASP A 380 -11.09 -30.67 -3.07
CA ASP A 380 -11.82 -29.62 -3.75
C ASP A 380 -13.28 -30.04 -4.07
N PHE A 381 -14.06 -29.11 -4.63
CA PHE A 381 -15.46 -29.34 -4.97
C PHE A 381 -15.68 -30.34 -6.12
N HIS A 382 -14.61 -30.72 -6.85
CA HIS A 382 -14.62 -31.81 -7.84
C HIS A 382 -14.21 -33.16 -7.25
N GLY A 383 -13.92 -33.23 -5.94
CA GLY A 383 -13.45 -34.42 -5.28
C GLY A 383 -11.96 -34.74 -5.49
N LYS A 384 -11.19 -33.80 -6.07
CA LYS A 384 -9.73 -33.92 -6.20
C LYS A 384 -9.10 -33.72 -4.83
N THR A 385 -8.29 -34.67 -4.46
CA THR A 385 -7.45 -34.62 -3.27
C THR A 385 -6.13 -33.91 -3.61
N TRP A 386 -5.81 -32.88 -2.86
CA TRP A 386 -4.56 -32.12 -3.03
C TRP A 386 -3.48 -32.69 -2.11
N GLY A 387 -2.35 -33.07 -2.71
CA GLY A 387 -1.17 -33.60 -2.04
C GLY A 387 0.09 -32.88 -2.47
N PHE A 388 1.20 -33.28 -1.90
CA PHE A 388 2.52 -32.87 -2.37
C PHE A 388 2.87 -33.61 -3.67
N THR A 389 3.81 -33.10 -4.44
CA THR A 389 4.32 -33.79 -5.65
C THR A 389 5.22 -34.97 -5.27
N GLU A 390 5.47 -35.89 -6.21
CA GLU A 390 6.38 -37.02 -5.99
C GLU A 390 7.77 -36.55 -5.57
N ASP A 391 8.31 -35.52 -6.24
CA ASP A 391 9.62 -34.95 -5.89
C ASP A 391 9.63 -34.39 -4.44
N GLN A 392 8.55 -33.72 -4.02
CA GLN A 392 8.44 -33.23 -2.66
C GLN A 392 8.41 -34.37 -1.64
N TYR A 393 7.67 -35.45 -1.93
CA TYR A 393 7.65 -36.61 -1.04
C TYR A 393 9.01 -37.29 -0.88
N VAL A 394 9.80 -37.35 -1.95
CA VAL A 394 11.10 -38.05 -1.97
C VAL A 394 12.23 -37.19 -1.43
N LEU A 395 12.27 -35.91 -1.86
CA LEU A 395 13.45 -35.05 -1.64
C LEU A 395 13.36 -34.19 -0.35
N THR A 396 12.14 -33.93 0.14
CA THR A 396 11.93 -33.10 1.33
C THR A 396 12.04 -33.92 2.60
N THR A 397 12.77 -33.40 3.61
CA THR A 397 12.68 -33.92 4.98
C THR A 397 11.53 -33.22 5.70
N LEU A 398 10.55 -33.97 6.15
CA LEU A 398 9.43 -33.49 6.97
C LEU A 398 9.80 -33.56 8.44
N TYR A 399 9.79 -32.44 9.14
CA TYR A 399 9.99 -32.33 10.58
C TYR A 399 8.65 -32.06 11.26
N VAL A 400 8.35 -32.82 12.31
CA VAL A 400 7.09 -32.76 13.06
C VAL A 400 7.34 -32.82 14.55
N PRO A 401 6.42 -32.36 15.43
CA PRO A 401 6.59 -32.46 16.87
C PRO A 401 6.89 -33.90 17.29
N ALA A 402 7.85 -34.09 18.21
CA ALA A 402 8.28 -35.42 18.63
C ALA A 402 7.12 -36.32 19.10
N GLY A 403 6.17 -35.74 19.85
CA GLY A 403 4.96 -36.45 20.31
C GLY A 403 3.97 -36.80 19.21
N SER A 404 4.12 -36.24 18.01
CA SER A 404 3.17 -36.41 16.87
C SER A 404 3.73 -37.29 15.76
N LEU A 405 4.98 -37.78 15.87
CA LEU A 405 5.67 -38.50 14.80
C LEU A 405 4.86 -39.67 14.22
N GLU A 406 4.31 -40.52 15.06
CA GLU A 406 3.53 -41.68 14.61
C GLU A 406 2.18 -41.27 14.00
N ALA A 407 1.59 -40.17 14.47
CA ALA A 407 0.36 -39.61 13.87
C ALA A 407 0.63 -39.15 12.41
N TYR A 408 1.74 -38.48 12.17
CA TYR A 408 2.11 -38.03 10.81
C TYR A 408 2.48 -39.20 9.90
N LYS A 409 3.18 -40.24 10.39
CA LYS A 409 3.48 -41.47 9.64
C LYS A 409 2.25 -42.26 9.23
N SER A 410 1.12 -42.06 9.89
CA SER A 410 -0.16 -42.76 9.59
C SER A 410 -1.16 -41.86 8.86
N ALA A 411 -0.99 -40.51 8.86
CA ALA A 411 -1.94 -39.60 8.28
C ALA A 411 -1.87 -39.59 6.76
N GLU A 412 -3.04 -39.52 6.12
CA GLU A 412 -3.16 -39.34 4.67
C GLU A 412 -2.35 -38.14 4.20
N VAL A 413 -1.73 -38.22 3.01
CA VAL A 413 -0.79 -37.22 2.45
C VAL A 413 0.58 -37.21 3.16
N TRP A 414 0.61 -37.08 4.48
CA TRP A 414 1.83 -36.93 5.27
C TRP A 414 2.67 -38.22 5.32
N LYS A 415 2.02 -39.39 5.39
CA LYS A 415 2.68 -40.71 5.40
C LYS A 415 3.54 -41.00 4.18
N ASN A 416 3.35 -40.26 3.08
CA ASN A 416 4.05 -40.47 1.83
C ASN A 416 5.45 -39.85 1.80
N PHE A 417 5.82 -38.99 2.77
CA PHE A 417 7.17 -38.50 2.86
C PHE A 417 8.15 -39.63 3.21
N TRP A 418 9.24 -39.73 2.46
CA TRP A 418 10.25 -40.75 2.71
C TRP A 418 11.07 -40.45 3.98
N ASN A 419 11.25 -39.20 4.32
CA ASN A 419 11.98 -38.73 5.48
C ASN A 419 11.06 -37.96 6.43
N ILE A 420 10.53 -38.64 7.46
CA ILE A 420 9.78 -37.98 8.54
C ILE A 420 10.60 -38.06 9.81
N LYS A 421 10.93 -36.92 10.41
CA LYS A 421 11.76 -36.81 11.61
C LYS A 421 11.03 -36.05 12.72
N ALA A 422 11.35 -36.39 13.95
CA ALA A 422 10.93 -35.61 15.09
C ALA A 422 11.74 -34.29 15.16
N ASP A 423 11.05 -33.19 15.32
CA ASP A 423 11.67 -31.89 15.64
C ASP A 423 11.57 -31.65 17.15
N PRO A 424 12.68 -31.76 17.89
CA PRO A 424 12.65 -31.57 19.33
C PRO A 424 12.33 -30.12 19.73
N SER A 425 12.50 -29.15 18.83
CA SER A 425 12.17 -27.74 19.06
C SER A 425 10.74 -27.36 18.74
N ALA A 426 9.99 -28.24 18.05
CA ALA A 426 8.60 -27.99 17.69
C ALA A 426 7.69 -28.01 18.92
N GLY A 427 6.90 -26.98 19.11
CA GLY A 427 5.99 -26.82 20.25
C GLY A 427 6.58 -25.96 21.38
N ILE A 428 7.79 -25.41 21.19
CA ILE A 428 8.34 -24.37 22.06
C ILE A 428 8.13 -23.03 21.34
N GLU A 429 7.28 -22.18 21.88
CA GLU A 429 7.06 -20.84 21.35
C GLU A 429 8.35 -20.01 21.51
N ASP A 430 8.77 -19.32 20.46
CA ASP A 430 9.81 -18.30 20.54
C ASP A 430 9.20 -17.10 21.29
N VAL A 431 9.46 -16.99 22.58
CA VAL A 431 9.15 -15.77 23.33
C VAL A 431 10.37 -14.88 23.17
N GLU A 432 10.24 -13.79 22.44
CA GLU A 432 11.17 -12.67 22.59
C GLU A 432 11.18 -12.28 24.07
N ALA A 433 12.37 -12.19 24.63
CA ALA A 433 12.53 -11.84 26.03
C ALA A 433 12.20 -10.35 26.21
N ASP A 434 10.91 -10.03 26.36
CA ASP A 434 10.51 -8.80 27.03
C ASP A 434 11.12 -8.80 28.42
N ALA A 435 11.97 -7.81 28.68
CA ALA A 435 12.73 -7.66 29.91
C ALA A 435 11.83 -7.20 31.08
N GLU A 436 10.79 -7.97 31.38
CA GLU A 436 10.13 -7.87 32.68
C GLU A 436 10.63 -9.02 33.56
N ALA A 437 11.27 -8.65 34.67
CA ALA A 437 11.84 -9.56 35.61
C ALA A 437 10.78 -10.52 36.19
N GLU A 438 10.72 -11.75 35.67
CA GLU A 438 9.92 -12.81 36.27
C GLU A 438 10.61 -13.24 37.57
N GLU A 439 10.03 -12.91 38.71
CA GLU A 439 10.47 -13.35 40.02
C GLU A 439 10.16 -14.85 40.23
N GLY A 440 11.18 -15.72 40.20
CA GLY A 440 11.07 -17.15 40.49
C GLY A 440 12.38 -17.89 40.21
N PRO A 441 12.55 -19.11 40.73
CA PRO A 441 13.78 -19.90 40.50
C PRO A 441 13.89 -20.30 39.03
N VAL A 442 14.92 -19.80 38.37
CA VAL A 442 15.24 -20.11 36.98
C VAL A 442 15.92 -21.46 36.86
N LYS A 443 15.37 -22.35 36.02
CA LYS A 443 16.02 -23.60 35.62
C LYS A 443 16.35 -23.59 34.15
N TRP A 444 17.54 -24.04 33.78
CA TRP A 444 17.96 -24.13 32.39
C TRP A 444 18.07 -25.58 31.95
N TYR A 445 17.67 -25.86 30.73
CA TYR A 445 17.76 -27.17 30.11
C TYR A 445 18.41 -27.07 28.73
N ASN A 446 19.19 -28.07 28.37
CA ASN A 446 19.64 -28.24 27.00
C ASN A 446 18.49 -28.85 26.14
N LEU A 447 18.69 -28.93 24.82
CA LEU A 447 17.69 -29.50 23.90
C LEU A 447 17.38 -30.98 24.12
N ASN A 448 18.21 -31.69 24.89
CA ASN A 448 17.98 -33.09 25.29
C ASN A 448 17.15 -33.19 26.58
N GLY A 449 16.66 -32.06 27.13
CA GLY A 449 15.90 -32.03 28.37
C GLY A 449 16.73 -32.19 29.66
N GLN A 450 18.06 -32.13 29.59
CA GLN A 450 18.96 -32.23 30.76
C GLN A 450 19.06 -30.87 31.42
N LEU A 451 18.91 -30.83 32.75
CA LEU A 451 19.14 -29.64 33.57
C LEU A 451 20.62 -29.23 33.48
N ILE A 452 20.85 -27.95 33.23
CA ILE A 452 22.19 -27.36 33.15
C ILE A 452 22.24 -26.10 34.02
N ASP A 453 23.46 -25.67 34.33
CA ASP A 453 23.67 -24.35 34.92
C ASP A 453 23.40 -23.24 33.85
N ASN A 454 23.36 -21.98 34.30
CA ASN A 454 23.11 -20.84 33.40
C ASN A 454 24.05 -20.92 32.18
N PRO A 455 23.48 -21.00 30.95
CA PRO A 455 24.27 -21.25 29.75
C PRO A 455 25.17 -20.06 29.41
N THR A 456 26.46 -20.33 29.25
CA THR A 456 27.51 -19.35 28.87
C THR A 456 28.07 -19.62 27.48
N THR A 457 27.68 -20.71 26.84
CA THR A 457 28.14 -21.08 25.51
C THR A 457 27.05 -20.79 24.47
N LYS A 458 27.51 -20.40 23.28
CA LYS A 458 26.61 -20.19 22.14
C LYS A 458 25.73 -21.42 21.88
N GLY A 459 24.43 -21.23 21.85
CA GLY A 459 23.50 -22.34 21.63
C GLY A 459 22.07 -22.01 21.96
N ILE A 460 21.18 -23.01 21.77
CA ILE A 460 19.77 -22.92 22.09
C ILE A 460 19.49 -23.66 23.37
N TYR A 461 18.80 -23.01 24.31
CA TYR A 461 18.51 -23.53 25.64
C TYR A 461 17.03 -23.28 25.98
N ILE A 462 16.52 -24.04 26.96
CA ILE A 462 15.16 -23.85 27.49
C ILE A 462 15.30 -23.27 28.90
N LYS A 463 14.79 -22.07 29.10
CA LYS A 463 14.63 -21.42 30.40
C LYS A 463 13.27 -21.77 30.98
N HIS A 464 13.23 -22.30 32.19
CA HIS A 464 12.00 -22.62 32.90
C HIS A 464 11.86 -21.75 34.14
N VAL A 465 10.77 -21.00 34.25
CA VAL A 465 10.44 -20.14 35.40
C VAL A 465 8.93 -20.26 35.66
N ASN A 466 8.54 -20.51 36.91
CA ASN A 466 7.12 -20.52 37.34
C ASN A 466 6.17 -21.36 36.45
N ASN A 467 6.57 -22.59 36.10
CA ASN A 467 5.83 -23.51 35.18
C ASN A 467 5.75 -23.04 33.70
N LYS A 468 6.47 -22.02 33.32
CA LYS A 468 6.57 -21.57 31.94
C LYS A 468 7.94 -21.91 31.38
N SER A 469 8.00 -22.50 30.21
CA SER A 469 9.24 -22.84 29.51
C SER A 469 9.42 -21.91 28.32
N THR A 470 10.60 -21.31 28.22
CA THR A 470 10.95 -20.33 27.17
C THR A 470 12.24 -20.80 26.47
N LYS A 471 12.26 -20.78 25.14
CA LYS A 471 13.46 -21.00 24.34
C LYS A 471 14.33 -19.74 24.38
N VAL A 472 15.60 -19.91 24.70
CA VAL A 472 16.58 -18.80 24.74
C VAL A 472 17.75 -19.13 23.82
N ILE A 473 18.13 -18.18 22.98
CA ILE A 473 19.30 -18.27 22.11
C ILE A 473 20.41 -17.48 22.80
N VAL A 474 21.49 -18.16 23.18
CA VAL A 474 22.70 -17.53 23.67
C VAL A 474 23.61 -17.30 22.47
N PRO A 475 23.95 -16.04 22.12
CA PRO A 475 24.65 -15.63 20.89
C PRO A 475 26.13 -16.11 20.84
#